data_3c27d74d3ef73a3803b63cc4272e078a
#
_entry.id   3c27d74d3ef73a3803b63cc4272e078a
#
_cell.length_a   1.000
_cell.length_b   1.000
_cell.length_c   1.000
_cell.angle_alpha   90.00
_cell.angle_beta   90.00
_cell.angle_gamma   90.00
#
_symmetry.space_group_name_H-M   'P 1'
#
loop_
_entity.id
_entity.type
_entity.pdbx_description
1 polymer ?
#
loop_
_entity_poly.entity_id
_entity_poly.type
_entity_poly.pdbx_seq_one_letter_code
_entity_poly.pdbx_strand_id
1 'polypeptide(L)'
;MAEQGRGYITVNVRTAGGALPVEGALVTISSSDTGTVVAVTLTDNAGLAEIIELPTPPKENSLTPNGGEVSSFYTVDTDKEGFYHVVNANIPIFDGVTSIQPVILVPIAVGDNPLQPNDLTRFENSELPNL
;
A
#
# COMPACT_ATOMS: atom_id res chain seq x y z
N MET A 1 -6.13 -2.07 30.34
CA MET A 1 -5.97 -2.70 29.05
C MET A 1 -5.82 -1.63 27.96
N ALA A 2 -4.79 -1.74 27.17
CA ALA A 2 -4.57 -0.76 26.13
C ALA A 2 -5.59 -0.93 25.03
N GLU A 3 -6.10 0.16 24.52
CA GLU A 3 -7.00 0.10 23.39
C GLU A 3 -6.21 -0.14 22.12
N GLN A 4 -6.86 -0.75 21.14
CA GLN A 4 -6.23 -0.94 19.85
C GLN A 4 -5.94 0.40 19.22
N GLY A 5 -4.78 0.57 18.63
CA GLY A 5 -4.42 1.79 17.95
C GLY A 5 -5.03 1.85 16.56
N ARG A 6 -4.90 3.00 15.93
CA ARG A 6 -5.37 3.22 14.58
C ARG A 6 -4.37 4.03 13.81
N GLY A 7 -3.92 3.49 12.69
CA GLY A 7 -3.10 4.23 11.77
C GLY A 7 -3.87 4.52 10.51
N TYR A 8 -3.28 5.24 9.60
CA TYR A 8 -3.96 5.66 8.38
C TYR A 8 -3.04 5.50 7.21
N ILE A 9 -3.62 5.21 6.05
CA ILE A 9 -2.84 5.12 4.81
C ILE A 9 -3.61 5.81 3.70
N THR A 10 -2.87 6.51 2.84
CA THR A 10 -3.38 6.92 1.55
C THR A 10 -2.39 6.44 0.50
N VAL A 11 -2.88 6.21 -0.71
CA VAL A 11 -2.05 5.69 -1.80
C VAL A 11 -2.02 6.74 -2.89
N ASN A 12 -0.81 7.04 -3.38
CA ASN A 12 -0.62 8.02 -4.44
C ASN A 12 -0.15 7.26 -5.66
N VAL A 13 -1.02 7.14 -6.67
CA VAL A 13 -0.74 6.34 -7.86
C VAL A 13 -0.35 7.23 -9.00
N ARG A 14 0.83 6.99 -9.56
CA ARG A 14 1.37 7.82 -10.63
C ARG A 14 1.98 6.92 -11.69
N THR A 15 2.26 7.51 -12.85
CA THR A 15 2.94 6.82 -13.93
C THR A 15 3.97 7.75 -14.54
N ALA A 16 4.65 7.34 -15.59
CA ALA A 16 5.71 8.12 -16.24
C ALA A 16 6.79 8.52 -15.23
N GLY A 17 7.23 7.54 -14.43
CA GLY A 17 8.28 7.79 -13.45
C GLY A 17 7.85 8.71 -12.32
N GLY A 18 6.56 8.85 -12.08
CA GLY A 18 6.04 9.70 -11.04
C GLY A 18 5.54 11.05 -11.52
N ALA A 19 5.63 11.32 -12.83
CA ALA A 19 5.31 12.64 -13.36
C ALA A 19 3.80 12.87 -13.52
N LEU A 20 3.03 11.80 -13.73
CA LEU A 20 1.60 11.96 -14.06
C LEU A 20 0.73 11.19 -13.06
N PRO A 21 -0.34 11.81 -12.54
CA PRO A 21 -1.26 11.09 -11.67
C PRO A 21 -2.11 10.11 -12.48
N VAL A 22 -2.55 9.03 -11.83
CA VAL A 22 -3.41 8.04 -12.47
C VAL A 22 -4.75 8.05 -11.76
N GLU A 23 -5.78 8.45 -12.50
CA GLU A 23 -7.15 8.47 -11.98
C GLU A 23 -7.81 7.13 -12.23
N GLY A 24 -8.64 6.69 -11.28
CA GLY A 24 -9.42 5.47 -11.46
C GLY A 24 -8.64 4.18 -11.28
N ALA A 25 -7.48 4.24 -10.63
CA ALA A 25 -6.75 3.03 -10.29
C ALA A 25 -7.45 2.34 -9.13
N LEU A 26 -7.62 1.04 -9.24
CA LEU A 26 -8.25 0.25 -8.18
C LEU A 26 -7.20 -0.11 -7.15
N VAL A 27 -7.42 0.32 -5.92
CA VAL A 27 -6.48 0.09 -4.83
C VAL A 27 -7.16 -0.84 -3.82
N THR A 28 -6.53 -1.98 -3.58
CA THR A 28 -7.03 -2.99 -2.63
C THR A 28 -6.01 -3.12 -1.52
N ILE A 29 -6.46 -2.93 -0.29
CA ILE A 29 -5.60 -3.03 0.89
C ILE A 29 -6.00 -4.27 1.66
N SER A 30 -5.02 -5.10 1.98
CA SER A 30 -5.27 -6.33 2.74
C SER A 30 -4.24 -6.46 3.85
N SER A 31 -4.60 -7.24 4.87
CA SER A 31 -3.68 -7.56 5.94
C SER A 31 -2.58 -8.49 5.41
N SER A 32 -1.33 -8.15 5.64
CA SER A 32 -0.24 -9.01 5.20
C SER A 32 -0.22 -10.33 5.97
N ASP A 33 -0.71 -10.32 7.21
CA ASP A 33 -0.69 -11.54 8.03
C ASP A 33 -1.74 -12.55 7.58
N THR A 34 -2.93 -12.09 7.25
CA THR A 34 -4.05 -13.00 6.98
C THR A 34 -4.50 -13.01 5.55
N GLY A 35 -4.12 -12.01 4.77
CA GLY A 35 -4.60 -11.85 3.40
C GLY A 35 -6.02 -11.31 3.32
N THR A 36 -6.61 -10.94 4.43
CA THR A 36 -7.97 -10.43 4.44
C THR A 36 -8.03 -9.03 3.85
N VAL A 37 -8.92 -8.81 2.89
CA VAL A 37 -9.10 -7.50 2.30
C VAL A 37 -9.81 -6.61 3.32
N VAL A 38 -9.23 -5.44 3.59
CA VAL A 38 -9.78 -4.52 4.56
C VAL A 38 -10.33 -3.25 3.91
N ALA A 39 -9.93 -2.94 2.68
CA ALA A 39 -10.44 -1.75 2.00
C ALA A 39 -10.23 -1.88 0.49
N VAL A 40 -11.15 -1.29 -0.26
CA VAL A 40 -11.04 -1.19 -1.72
C VAL A 40 -11.48 0.22 -2.09
N THR A 41 -10.68 0.91 -2.88
CA THR A 41 -11.00 2.28 -3.26
C THR A 41 -10.43 2.59 -4.64
N LEU A 42 -10.83 3.72 -5.21
CA LEU A 42 -10.35 4.19 -6.51
C LEU A 42 -9.64 5.52 -6.31
N THR A 43 -8.61 5.76 -7.10
CA THR A 43 -7.91 7.03 -7.02
C THR A 43 -8.70 8.13 -7.73
N ASP A 44 -8.51 9.36 -7.27
CA ASP A 44 -9.16 10.54 -7.86
C ASP A 44 -8.27 11.11 -8.98
N ASN A 45 -8.65 12.29 -9.49
CA ASN A 45 -7.94 12.86 -10.62
C ASN A 45 -6.53 13.36 -10.27
N ALA A 46 -6.19 13.39 -9.01
CA ALA A 46 -4.82 13.69 -8.58
C ALA A 46 -4.02 12.42 -8.28
N GLY A 47 -4.61 11.25 -8.53
CA GLY A 47 -3.96 9.98 -8.28
C GLY A 47 -4.01 9.54 -6.83
N LEU A 48 -4.80 10.21 -6.00
CA LEU A 48 -4.85 9.93 -4.58
C LEU A 48 -6.07 9.09 -4.23
N ALA A 49 -5.85 8.06 -3.42
CA ALA A 49 -6.95 7.32 -2.82
C ALA A 49 -7.37 8.02 -1.55
N GLU A 50 -8.61 7.75 -1.10
CA GLU A 50 -9.04 8.32 0.16
C GLU A 50 -8.19 7.75 1.30
N ILE A 51 -8.12 8.48 2.40
CA ILE A 51 -7.38 8.03 3.57
C ILE A 51 -8.15 6.91 4.24
N ILE A 52 -7.48 5.78 4.45
CA ILE A 52 -8.08 4.59 5.03
C ILE A 52 -7.57 4.42 6.45
N GLU A 53 -8.49 4.22 7.39
CA GLU A 53 -8.15 3.94 8.78
C GLU A 53 -7.92 2.46 8.96
N LEU A 54 -6.82 2.07 9.60
CA LEU A 54 -6.45 0.67 9.76
C LEU A 54 -6.10 0.40 11.23
N PRO A 55 -6.52 -0.75 11.76
CA PRO A 55 -6.15 -1.11 13.12
C PRO A 55 -4.66 -1.41 13.22
N THR A 56 -4.06 -0.98 14.30
CA THR A 56 -2.65 -1.21 14.59
C THR A 56 -2.50 -1.53 16.08
N PRO A 57 -1.34 -2.05 16.51
CA PRO A 57 -1.07 -2.10 17.94
C PRO A 57 -0.98 -0.68 18.50
N PRO A 58 -1.31 -0.50 19.77
CA PRO A 58 -1.26 0.85 20.34
C PRO A 58 0.18 1.33 20.47
N LYS A 59 0.38 2.63 20.35
CA LYS A 59 1.73 3.20 20.41
C LYS A 59 2.35 3.04 21.78
N GLU A 60 1.56 2.78 22.82
CA GLU A 60 2.11 2.51 24.13
C GLU A 60 3.06 1.32 24.12
N ASN A 61 2.93 0.43 23.14
CA ASN A 61 3.84 -0.70 23.05
C ASN A 61 5.27 -0.27 22.85
N SER A 62 5.50 0.88 22.23
CA SER A 62 6.85 1.36 22.02
C SER A 62 7.45 2.01 23.26
N LEU A 63 6.64 2.24 24.30
CA LEU A 63 7.10 2.91 25.49
C LEU A 63 7.62 1.98 26.57
N THR A 64 7.51 0.66 26.35
CA THR A 64 7.99 -0.30 27.34
C THR A 64 8.93 -1.28 26.65
N PRO A 65 9.96 -1.76 27.35
CA PRO A 65 10.95 -2.63 26.74
C PRO A 65 10.39 -3.92 26.18
N ASN A 66 9.39 -4.49 26.69
CA ASN A 66 8.80 -5.71 26.15
C ASN A 66 7.34 -5.49 25.83
N GLY A 67 7.03 -4.35 25.26
CA GLY A 67 5.67 -3.92 25.08
C GLY A 67 4.93 -4.56 23.92
N GLY A 68 5.62 -5.32 23.07
CA GLY A 68 4.97 -5.98 21.95
C GLY A 68 5.14 -5.23 20.66
N GLU A 69 4.30 -5.57 19.70
CA GLU A 69 4.41 -4.98 18.37
C GLU A 69 3.97 -3.52 18.36
N VAL A 70 4.59 -2.73 17.52
CA VAL A 70 4.24 -1.31 17.39
C VAL A 70 3.65 -1.00 16.02
N SER A 71 3.59 -1.95 15.12
CA SER A 71 3.02 -1.74 13.80
C SER A 71 2.28 -2.98 13.33
N SER A 72 1.36 -2.78 12.42
CA SER A 72 0.74 -3.87 11.65
C SER A 72 1.18 -3.72 10.21
N PHE A 73 1.20 -4.83 9.48
CA PHE A 73 1.67 -4.81 8.10
C PHE A 73 0.52 -5.06 7.15
N TYR A 74 0.47 -4.28 6.10
CA TYR A 74 -0.59 -4.36 5.11
C TYR A 74 0.02 -4.43 3.72
N THR A 75 -0.76 -4.97 2.78
CA THR A 75 -0.37 -5.08 1.39
C THR A 75 -1.30 -4.22 0.55
N VAL A 76 -0.73 -3.47 -0.37
CA VAL A 76 -1.49 -2.62 -1.29
C VAL A 76 -1.34 -3.18 -2.68
N ASP A 77 -2.47 -3.57 -3.28
CA ASP A 77 -2.53 -4.00 -4.68
C ASP A 77 -3.12 -2.87 -5.49
N THR A 78 -2.46 -2.50 -6.56
CA THR A 78 -2.94 -1.43 -7.44
C THR A 78 -3.10 -1.97 -8.84
N ASP A 79 -4.29 -1.76 -9.42
CA ASP A 79 -4.61 -2.26 -10.74
C ASP A 79 -5.28 -1.17 -11.57
N LYS A 80 -4.87 -1.05 -12.82
CA LYS A 80 -5.48 -0.09 -13.74
C LYS A 80 -5.33 -0.68 -15.13
N GLU A 81 -6.42 -0.63 -15.89
CA GLU A 81 -6.41 -1.14 -17.26
C GLU A 81 -5.32 -0.45 -18.06
N GLY A 82 -4.54 -1.21 -18.78
CA GLY A 82 -3.43 -0.69 -19.58
C GLY A 82 -2.10 -0.62 -18.85
N PHE A 83 -2.06 -1.04 -17.58
CA PHE A 83 -0.84 -1.01 -16.78
C PHE A 83 -0.61 -2.38 -16.15
N TYR A 84 0.65 -2.67 -15.84
CA TYR A 84 0.95 -3.86 -15.07
C TYR A 84 0.43 -3.70 -13.64
N HIS A 85 -0.03 -4.80 -13.07
CA HIS A 85 -0.50 -4.86 -11.69
C HIS A 85 0.70 -4.68 -10.74
N VAL A 86 0.56 -3.86 -9.73
CA VAL A 86 1.64 -3.58 -8.78
C VAL A 86 1.21 -4.01 -7.38
N VAL A 87 2.08 -4.75 -6.70
CA VAL A 87 1.83 -5.18 -5.33
C VAL A 87 2.94 -4.61 -4.44
N ASN A 88 2.54 -3.85 -3.43
CA ASN A 88 3.46 -3.36 -2.41
C ASN A 88 3.12 -4.07 -1.12
N ALA A 89 3.98 -4.98 -0.70
CA ALA A 89 3.71 -5.85 0.44
C ALA A 89 4.42 -5.35 1.69
N ASN A 90 3.87 -5.75 2.84
CA ASN A 90 4.50 -5.53 4.14
C ASN A 90 4.75 -4.05 4.45
N ILE A 91 3.72 -3.24 4.22
CA ILE A 91 3.78 -1.81 4.54
C ILE A 91 3.46 -1.65 6.03
N PRO A 92 4.38 -1.11 6.83
CA PRO A 92 4.11 -0.95 8.25
C PRO A 92 3.20 0.25 8.50
N ILE A 93 2.20 0.05 9.33
CA ILE A 93 1.26 1.10 9.73
C ILE A 93 1.34 1.25 11.24
N PHE A 94 1.46 2.48 11.70
CA PHE A 94 1.68 2.80 13.10
C PHE A 94 0.52 3.61 13.67
N ASP A 95 0.25 3.43 14.95
CA ASP A 95 -0.81 4.14 15.65
C ASP A 95 -0.58 5.65 15.56
N GLY A 96 -1.60 6.38 15.14
CA GLY A 96 -1.55 7.84 15.09
C GLY A 96 -0.80 8.40 13.91
N VAL A 97 -0.33 7.56 12.99
CA VAL A 97 0.49 8.02 11.86
C VAL A 97 -0.27 7.83 10.56
N THR A 98 -0.22 8.83 9.69
CA THR A 98 -0.74 8.71 8.32
C THR A 98 0.43 8.43 7.40
N SER A 99 0.36 7.29 6.73
CA SER A 99 1.41 6.87 5.81
C SER A 99 0.96 7.14 4.39
N ILE A 100 1.88 7.58 3.55
CA ILE A 100 1.59 7.80 2.13
C ILE A 100 2.38 6.74 1.37
N GLN A 101 1.67 5.90 0.64
CA GLN A 101 2.30 4.84 -0.15
C GLN A 101 2.33 5.26 -1.60
N PRO A 102 3.51 5.58 -2.15
CA PRO A 102 3.59 5.89 -3.57
C PRO A 102 3.56 4.61 -4.39
N VAL A 103 2.86 4.64 -5.51
CA VAL A 103 2.79 3.52 -6.44
C VAL A 103 3.06 4.07 -7.82
N ILE A 104 4.04 3.49 -8.51
CA ILE A 104 4.37 3.89 -9.87
C ILE A 104 3.90 2.78 -10.80
N LEU A 105 2.95 3.10 -11.67
CA LEU A 105 2.44 2.14 -12.63
C LEU A 105 3.25 2.19 -13.90
N VAL A 106 3.45 1.02 -14.49
CA VAL A 106 4.19 0.88 -15.73
C VAL A 106 3.22 0.46 -16.82
N PRO A 107 3.13 1.21 -17.93
CA PRO A 107 2.21 0.84 -19.01
C PRO A 107 2.62 -0.48 -19.64
N ILE A 108 1.60 -1.25 -20.05
CA ILE A 108 1.84 -2.52 -20.72
C ILE A 108 2.28 -2.23 -22.14
N ALA A 109 3.40 -2.83 -22.55
CA ALA A 109 3.89 -2.65 -23.91
C ALA A 109 3.00 -3.44 -24.88
N VAL A 110 2.97 -3.01 -26.13
CA VAL A 110 2.17 -3.68 -27.15
C VAL A 110 2.62 -5.13 -27.27
N GLY A 111 1.68 -6.04 -27.15
CA GLY A 111 1.96 -7.46 -27.25
C GLY A 111 2.24 -8.15 -25.94
N ASP A 112 2.41 -7.42 -24.86
CA ASP A 112 2.66 -8.05 -23.57
C ASP A 112 1.36 -8.52 -22.94
N ASN A 113 1.47 -9.60 -22.17
CA ASN A 113 0.33 -10.17 -21.47
C ASN A 113 0.37 -9.73 -20.01
N PRO A 114 -0.61 -8.95 -19.56
CA PRO A 114 -0.58 -8.45 -18.18
C PRO A 114 -0.76 -9.53 -17.14
N LEU A 115 -1.18 -10.74 -17.54
CA LEU A 115 -1.35 -11.84 -16.61
C LEU A 115 -0.09 -12.67 -16.43
N GLN A 116 0.95 -12.40 -17.20
CA GLN A 116 2.19 -13.13 -17.01
C GLN A 116 2.87 -12.66 -15.74
N PRO A 117 3.48 -13.57 -14.99
CA PRO A 117 4.21 -13.14 -13.80
C PRO A 117 5.33 -12.21 -14.24
N ASN A 118 5.45 -11.11 -13.56
CA ASN A 118 6.49 -10.14 -13.86
C ASN A 118 7.02 -9.59 -12.56
N ASP A 119 8.23 -10.00 -12.24
CA ASP A 119 8.81 -9.61 -10.97
C ASP A 119 9.01 -8.12 -10.85
N LEU A 120 9.02 -7.40 -11.97
CA LEU A 120 9.17 -5.96 -11.91
C LEU A 120 7.98 -5.25 -11.30
N THR A 121 6.84 -5.94 -11.16
CA THR A 121 5.65 -5.32 -10.62
C THR A 121 5.42 -5.65 -9.16
N ARG A 122 6.33 -6.41 -8.55
CA ARG A 122 6.16 -6.77 -7.14
C ARG A 122 7.29 -6.17 -6.31
N PHE A 123 6.91 -5.41 -5.30
CA PHE A 123 7.86 -4.77 -4.40
C PHE A 123 7.47 -5.07 -2.96
N GLU A 124 8.46 -5.27 -2.11
CA GLU A 124 8.21 -5.45 -0.69
C GLU A 124 8.80 -4.28 0.06
N ASN A 125 7.95 -3.57 0.76
CA ASN A 125 8.40 -2.35 1.43
C ASN A 125 9.36 -2.62 2.57
N SER A 126 9.25 -3.78 3.17
CA SER A 126 10.18 -4.13 4.26
C SER A 126 11.58 -4.37 3.76
N GLU A 127 11.75 -4.56 2.45
CA GLU A 127 13.05 -4.80 1.89
C GLU A 127 13.49 -3.68 1.00
N LEU A 128 12.91 -2.52 1.10
CA LEU A 128 13.16 -1.46 0.20
C LEU A 128 14.58 -1.39 -0.22
N PRO A 129 14.86 -1.68 -1.45
CA PRO A 129 16.18 -1.49 -1.94
C PRO A 129 16.35 -0.05 -2.07
N ASN A 130 17.03 0.59 -1.75
CA ASN A 130 17.19 1.95 -1.95
C ASN A 130 17.41 2.27 -3.32
N LEU A 131 16.43 2.40 -3.97
CA LEU A 131 16.49 2.63 -5.37
C LEU A 131 17.09 3.95 -5.73
#